data_48456ece8ab8af4d29cc6e8fe557c2d9
#
_entry.id   48456ece8ab8af4d29cc6e8fe557c2d9
#
_cell.length_a   1.000
_cell.length_b   1.000
_cell.length_c   1.000
_cell.angle_alpha   90.00
_cell.angle_beta   90.00
_cell.angle_gamma   90.00
#
_symmetry.space_group_name_H-M   'P 1'
#
loop_
_entity.id
_entity.type
_entity.pdbx_description
1 polymer ?
#
loop_
_entity_poly.entity_id
_entity_poly.type
_entity_poly.pdbx_seq_one_letter_code
_entity_poly.pdbx_strand_id
1 'polypeptide(L)'
;MPKLRSATSTEGRNMAGARALWRATGVKDGDFGKPIIAISNSFTQFVPGHVHLKDMGSLVASAIEEAGGIAKEFNTIAVDDGIAMGHGGMLYSLPSRELIADSVEYMVNAHCADALVCISNCDKITPGMLMAALRLNIPVVFVSGGPMEAGKTKLSDKLIKLDLVDAMIAGADTNVSDEDSAKIERSACPTCGSCSGMFTANSMNCLTEALGLSLPGNGSMLATHADRRELFLEAGRRVMALAKRYYHEDDESALPRNIANFKAFENAMTLDIAMGGSSNTVLHLLAAAQEADVDFTMADIDRMSRLVPHLCKVAPSTPKYHMEDVHRAGGVMGILGELDRAGLLHTDVFHVAANKGDTFAGGTVSDGTLKSVLAQYDIMQTQDDAVKHFFMAGPAGIPTTKAFSQDCRWPTLDNDRQEGCIRTREFAFSQEGGLAVLSGNVAENGCIVKTAGVDESNLTFVGSARVYESQDDAVAGILGGEVVAGDVVVIRYEGPKGGPGMQEMLYPTTYLKSRGLGKVCALITDGRFSGGTSGLSIGHVSPEAAAGGTIALVENGDRIEIDIPARSIKLALSDAELVARREKMHSLGPLAWKPIGRERFVSLALKAYAMLATSADKGAVRDRSKLED
;
A
#
# COMPACT_ATOMS: atom_id res chain seq x y z
N MET A 1 14.52 32.88 0.84
CA MET A 1 13.64 32.34 -0.23
C MET A 1 14.49 31.51 -1.17
N PRO A 2 14.22 30.23 -1.28
CA PRO A 2 14.93 29.37 -2.21
C PRO A 2 14.64 29.78 -3.66
N LYS A 3 15.64 29.61 -4.53
CA LYS A 3 15.49 29.87 -5.97
C LYS A 3 14.77 28.70 -6.63
N LEU A 4 13.92 28.95 -7.64
CA LEU A 4 13.35 27.91 -8.47
C LEU A 4 14.46 26.99 -9.01
N ARG A 5 14.29 25.67 -8.92
CA ARG A 5 15.21 24.69 -9.50
C ARG A 5 15.26 24.81 -11.02
N SER A 6 14.11 25.07 -11.63
CA SER A 6 13.94 25.26 -13.07
C SER A 6 14.75 26.44 -13.62
N ALA A 7 15.11 27.42 -12.79
CA ALA A 7 16.00 28.52 -13.17
C ALA A 7 17.34 28.03 -13.75
N THR A 8 17.80 26.83 -13.35
CA THR A 8 19.00 26.17 -13.89
C THR A 8 18.96 26.02 -15.42
N SER A 9 17.78 25.73 -15.99
CA SER A 9 17.59 25.52 -17.44
C SER A 9 16.85 26.65 -18.13
N THR A 10 16.24 27.59 -17.36
CA THR A 10 15.39 28.66 -17.93
C THR A 10 16.04 30.03 -17.87
N GLU A 11 17.07 30.25 -17.06
CA GLU A 11 17.72 31.55 -16.90
C GLU A 11 19.15 31.59 -17.48
N GLY A 12 19.63 32.80 -17.71
CA GLY A 12 20.98 33.07 -18.19
C GLY A 12 21.18 32.85 -19.70
N ARG A 13 22.14 33.60 -20.27
CA ARG A 13 22.40 33.58 -21.73
C ARG A 13 22.93 32.21 -22.20
N ASN A 14 23.70 31.52 -21.35
CA ASN A 14 24.25 30.19 -21.62
C ASN A 14 23.19 29.09 -21.74
N MET A 15 21.98 29.31 -21.19
CA MET A 15 20.85 28.37 -21.26
C MET A 15 19.93 28.63 -22.49
N ALA A 16 20.38 29.37 -23.47
CA ALA A 16 19.61 29.64 -24.70
C ALA A 16 19.23 28.34 -25.42
N GLY A 17 20.10 27.33 -25.47
CA GLY A 17 19.81 26.02 -26.04
C GLY A 17 18.70 25.28 -25.29
N ALA A 18 18.77 25.25 -23.97
CA ALA A 18 17.72 24.63 -23.13
C ALA A 18 16.37 25.34 -23.33
N ARG A 19 16.34 26.68 -23.33
CA ARG A 19 15.10 27.45 -23.61
C ARG A 19 14.54 27.22 -25.02
N ALA A 20 15.41 27.02 -26.02
CA ALA A 20 14.93 26.65 -27.37
C ALA A 20 14.20 25.30 -27.34
N LEU A 21 14.72 24.31 -26.60
CA LEU A 21 14.05 23.02 -26.44
C LEU A 21 12.76 23.13 -25.60
N TRP A 22 12.76 23.92 -24.56
CA TRP A 22 11.53 24.21 -23.80
C TRP A 22 10.44 24.83 -24.68
N ARG A 23 10.80 25.76 -25.59
CA ARG A 23 9.84 26.30 -26.58
C ARG A 23 9.30 25.23 -27.52
N ALA A 24 10.14 24.29 -27.96
CA ALA A 24 9.72 23.15 -28.77
C ALA A 24 8.74 22.21 -28.04
N THR A 25 8.71 22.23 -26.71
CA THR A 25 7.71 21.52 -25.88
C THR A 25 6.48 22.39 -25.55
N GLY A 26 6.33 23.59 -26.17
CA GLY A 26 5.17 24.45 -26.00
C GLY A 26 5.30 25.58 -24.97
N VAL A 27 6.45 25.72 -24.29
CA VAL A 27 6.70 26.83 -23.34
C VAL A 27 6.83 28.15 -24.12
N LYS A 28 6.10 29.19 -23.74
CA LYS A 28 6.06 30.49 -24.38
C LYS A 28 7.03 31.47 -23.70
N ASP A 29 7.32 32.60 -24.36
CA ASP A 29 8.24 33.60 -23.79
C ASP A 29 7.79 34.17 -22.45
N GLY A 30 6.49 34.36 -22.25
CA GLY A 30 5.92 34.83 -20.98
C GLY A 30 5.85 33.80 -19.87
N ASP A 31 6.25 32.54 -20.12
CA ASP A 31 6.22 31.46 -19.12
C ASP A 31 7.56 31.31 -18.39
N PHE A 32 8.67 31.79 -18.97
CA PHE A 32 9.97 31.73 -18.32
C PHE A 32 9.97 32.54 -17.02
N GLY A 33 10.39 31.89 -15.94
CA GLY A 33 10.33 32.44 -14.57
C GLY A 33 9.14 31.90 -13.75
N LYS A 34 8.19 31.20 -14.36
CA LYS A 34 7.16 30.45 -13.65
C LYS A 34 7.70 29.10 -13.17
N PRO A 35 7.17 28.52 -12.09
CA PRO A 35 7.58 27.20 -11.63
C PRO A 35 7.17 26.11 -12.65
N ILE A 36 8.07 25.16 -12.90
CA ILE A 36 7.82 23.97 -13.72
C ILE A 36 7.37 22.83 -12.79
N ILE A 37 6.14 22.38 -12.97
CA ILE A 37 5.53 21.33 -12.17
C ILE A 37 5.55 20.02 -12.96
N ALA A 38 6.24 19.02 -12.44
CA ALA A 38 6.23 17.68 -13.01
C ALA A 38 4.93 16.95 -12.63
N ILE A 39 4.35 16.22 -13.57
CA ILE A 39 3.21 15.31 -13.32
C ILE A 39 3.70 13.91 -13.65
N SER A 40 3.94 13.09 -12.62
CA SER A 40 4.25 11.68 -12.79
C SER A 40 2.96 10.89 -12.88
N ASN A 41 2.61 10.41 -14.09
CA ASN A 41 1.44 9.58 -14.34
C ASN A 41 1.86 8.10 -14.48
N SER A 42 1.03 7.19 -14.04
CA SER A 42 1.27 5.74 -14.13
C SER A 42 0.27 5.03 -15.05
N PHE A 43 -0.29 5.74 -16.02
CA PHE A 43 -1.19 5.15 -17.01
C PHE A 43 -0.57 3.92 -17.69
N THR A 44 -1.36 2.85 -17.78
CA THR A 44 -1.07 1.67 -18.60
C THR A 44 -2.36 0.92 -18.90
N GLN A 45 -2.38 0.15 -19.99
CA GLN A 45 -3.50 -0.74 -20.34
C GLN A 45 -3.42 -2.11 -19.67
N PHE A 46 -2.33 -2.43 -18.96
CA PHE A 46 -2.12 -3.71 -18.29
C PHE A 46 -2.73 -3.79 -16.88
N VAL A 47 -3.12 -2.67 -16.29
CA VAL A 47 -3.53 -2.61 -14.88
C VAL A 47 -4.94 -2.03 -14.76
N PRO A 48 -5.95 -2.77 -14.24
CA PRO A 48 -7.32 -2.27 -14.08
C PRO A 48 -7.42 -0.95 -13.34
N GLY A 49 -6.56 -0.76 -12.34
CA GLY A 49 -6.45 0.48 -11.57
C GLY A 49 -5.87 1.67 -12.34
N HIS A 50 -5.32 1.47 -13.54
CA HIS A 50 -4.58 2.49 -14.29
C HIS A 50 -5.11 2.74 -15.71
N VAL A 51 -5.98 1.88 -16.25
CA VAL A 51 -6.50 2.02 -17.64
C VAL A 51 -7.21 3.34 -17.89
N HIS A 52 -7.77 3.95 -16.86
CA HIS A 52 -8.50 5.21 -16.91
C HIS A 52 -7.64 6.46 -16.64
N LEU A 53 -6.35 6.28 -16.32
CA LEU A 53 -5.47 7.41 -15.93
C LEU A 53 -4.92 8.20 -17.13
N LYS A 54 -5.16 7.75 -18.39
CA LYS A 54 -4.57 8.32 -19.59
C LYS A 54 -4.68 9.83 -19.68
N ASP A 55 -5.85 10.38 -19.40
CA ASP A 55 -6.14 11.80 -19.56
C ASP A 55 -6.14 12.58 -18.23
N MET A 56 -5.81 11.92 -17.13
CA MET A 56 -5.83 12.53 -15.79
C MET A 56 -4.73 13.55 -15.61
N GLY A 57 -3.57 13.34 -16.24
CA GLY A 57 -2.49 14.34 -16.27
C GLY A 57 -2.92 15.65 -16.91
N SER A 58 -3.76 15.61 -17.94
CA SER A 58 -4.29 16.82 -18.58
C SER A 58 -5.23 17.62 -17.66
N LEU A 59 -6.01 16.96 -16.80
CA LEU A 59 -6.83 17.65 -15.78
C LEU A 59 -5.96 18.38 -14.77
N VAL A 60 -4.94 17.69 -14.24
CA VAL A 60 -3.98 18.30 -13.31
C VAL A 60 -3.23 19.45 -13.99
N ALA A 61 -2.79 19.26 -15.24
CA ALA A 61 -2.07 20.27 -16.02
C ALA A 61 -2.91 21.54 -16.18
N SER A 62 -4.21 21.41 -16.52
CA SER A 62 -5.08 22.58 -16.67
C SER A 62 -5.15 23.42 -15.39
N ALA A 63 -5.28 22.77 -14.22
CA ALA A 63 -5.34 23.46 -12.94
C ALA A 63 -4.01 24.13 -12.57
N ILE A 64 -2.87 23.49 -12.88
CA ILE A 64 -1.53 24.07 -12.69
C ILE A 64 -1.35 25.31 -13.58
N GLU A 65 -1.73 25.24 -14.86
CA GLU A 65 -1.60 26.34 -15.81
C GLU A 65 -2.53 27.52 -15.46
N GLU A 66 -3.77 27.23 -15.04
CA GLU A 66 -4.70 28.24 -14.52
C GLU A 66 -4.15 28.94 -13.28
N ALA A 67 -3.43 28.22 -12.42
CA ALA A 67 -2.76 28.77 -11.25
C ALA A 67 -1.42 29.47 -11.53
N GLY A 68 -1.00 29.53 -12.82
CA GLY A 68 0.18 30.26 -13.28
C GLY A 68 1.47 29.47 -13.30
N GLY A 69 1.44 28.14 -13.23
CA GLY A 69 2.59 27.24 -13.40
C GLY A 69 2.79 26.78 -14.84
N ILE A 70 3.83 25.97 -15.05
CA ILE A 70 4.09 25.24 -16.30
C ILE A 70 3.98 23.75 -15.97
N ALA A 71 2.98 23.08 -16.54
CA ALA A 71 2.80 21.64 -16.34
C ALA A 71 3.61 20.82 -17.34
N LYS A 72 4.30 19.77 -16.88
CA LYS A 72 5.01 18.79 -17.72
C LYS A 72 4.75 17.38 -17.25
N GLU A 73 4.01 16.63 -18.04
CA GLU A 73 3.65 15.24 -17.74
C GLU A 73 4.69 14.26 -18.30
N PHE A 74 4.95 13.21 -17.55
CA PHE A 74 5.68 12.01 -17.98
C PHE A 74 5.06 10.77 -17.34
N ASN A 75 5.31 9.60 -17.93
CA ASN A 75 4.81 8.34 -17.41
C ASN A 75 5.92 7.49 -16.77
N THR A 76 5.57 6.79 -15.70
CA THR A 76 6.35 5.66 -15.18
C THR A 76 5.63 4.33 -15.46
N ILE A 77 6.31 3.21 -15.20
CA ILE A 77 5.73 1.88 -15.35
C ILE A 77 4.73 1.57 -14.24
N ALA A 78 3.83 0.61 -14.51
CA ALA A 78 2.99 -0.01 -13.50
C ALA A 78 2.88 -1.51 -13.78
N VAL A 79 3.11 -2.34 -12.76
CA VAL A 79 2.94 -3.79 -12.79
C VAL A 79 1.70 -4.13 -11.97
N ASP A 80 0.82 -4.99 -12.49
CA ASP A 80 -0.37 -5.45 -11.79
C ASP A 80 -0.04 -6.69 -10.94
N ASP A 81 -0.20 -6.57 -9.63
CA ASP A 81 0.04 -7.67 -8.69
C ASP A 81 -0.99 -8.79 -8.88
N GLY A 82 -2.26 -8.45 -9.15
CA GLY A 82 -3.33 -9.42 -9.33
C GLY A 82 -3.13 -10.31 -10.55
N ILE A 83 -2.79 -9.71 -11.71
CA ILE A 83 -2.53 -10.44 -12.95
C ILE A 83 -1.21 -11.22 -12.86
N ALA A 84 -0.21 -10.68 -12.17
CA ALA A 84 1.09 -11.33 -11.99
C ALA A 84 1.09 -12.45 -10.94
N MET A 85 0.04 -12.55 -10.12
CA MET A 85 -0.02 -13.47 -8.99
C MET A 85 -0.11 -14.93 -9.43
N GLY A 86 0.61 -15.82 -8.71
CA GLY A 86 0.58 -17.26 -8.96
C GLY A 86 1.49 -17.74 -10.09
N HIS A 87 2.33 -16.87 -10.65
CA HIS A 87 3.34 -17.24 -11.64
C HIS A 87 4.59 -16.34 -11.56
N GLY A 88 5.62 -16.63 -12.32
CA GLY A 88 6.91 -15.91 -12.30
C GLY A 88 6.85 -14.40 -12.57
N GLY A 89 5.74 -13.87 -13.08
CA GLY A 89 5.49 -12.43 -13.21
C GLY A 89 5.49 -11.70 -11.88
N MET A 90 5.07 -12.37 -10.80
CA MET A 90 5.00 -11.78 -9.46
C MET A 90 6.36 -11.38 -8.89
N LEU A 91 7.44 -11.97 -9.36
CA LEU A 91 8.81 -11.60 -8.99
C LEU A 91 9.18 -10.17 -9.39
N TYR A 92 8.52 -9.60 -10.40
CA TYR A 92 8.77 -8.25 -10.90
C TYR A 92 7.99 -7.16 -10.15
N SER A 93 6.98 -7.53 -9.38
CA SER A 93 6.10 -6.59 -8.70
C SER A 93 6.87 -5.71 -7.71
N LEU A 94 7.43 -6.26 -6.63
CA LEU A 94 8.14 -5.46 -5.63
C LEU A 94 9.37 -4.72 -6.20
N PRO A 95 10.22 -5.33 -7.04
CA PRO A 95 11.32 -4.62 -7.67
C PRO A 95 10.91 -3.42 -8.52
N SER A 96 9.70 -3.41 -9.09
CA SER A 96 9.19 -2.27 -9.85
C SER A 96 9.05 -1.00 -9.00
N ARG A 97 8.85 -1.12 -7.69
CA ARG A 97 8.80 -0.01 -6.74
C ARG A 97 10.08 0.84 -6.79
N GLU A 98 11.25 0.18 -6.80
CA GLU A 98 12.56 0.84 -6.91
C GLU A 98 12.73 1.54 -8.26
N LEU A 99 12.33 0.87 -9.36
CA LEU A 99 12.41 1.43 -10.72
C LEU A 99 11.49 2.64 -10.89
N ILE A 100 10.29 2.60 -10.28
CA ILE A 100 9.37 3.73 -10.28
C ILE A 100 10.00 4.91 -9.54
N ALA A 101 10.55 4.69 -8.35
CA ALA A 101 11.23 5.72 -7.57
C ALA A 101 12.39 6.34 -8.36
N ASP A 102 13.25 5.52 -8.95
CA ASP A 102 14.36 5.97 -9.77
C ASP A 102 13.87 6.76 -11.01
N SER A 103 12.85 6.25 -11.73
CA SER A 103 12.36 6.92 -12.94
C SER A 103 11.81 8.32 -12.65
N VAL A 104 11.10 8.50 -11.55
CA VAL A 104 10.58 9.80 -11.13
C VAL A 104 11.72 10.73 -10.73
N GLU A 105 12.68 10.23 -9.95
CA GLU A 105 13.87 10.99 -9.57
C GLU A 105 14.68 11.45 -10.78
N TYR A 106 14.94 10.56 -11.75
CA TYR A 106 15.65 10.90 -12.99
C TYR A 106 14.96 12.02 -13.74
N MET A 107 13.66 11.91 -13.98
CA MET A 107 12.89 12.91 -14.73
C MET A 107 12.89 14.27 -14.03
N VAL A 108 12.63 14.28 -12.73
CA VAL A 108 12.54 15.53 -11.96
C VAL A 108 13.90 16.20 -11.80
N ASN A 109 14.96 15.45 -11.52
CA ASN A 109 16.31 16.01 -11.34
C ASN A 109 16.92 16.45 -12.68
N ALA A 110 16.83 15.63 -13.73
CA ALA A 110 17.39 15.98 -15.04
C ALA A 110 16.76 17.24 -15.65
N HIS A 111 15.46 17.47 -15.41
CA HIS A 111 14.74 18.63 -15.93
C HIS A 111 14.54 19.75 -14.91
N CYS A 112 15.08 19.59 -13.70
CA CYS A 112 15.04 20.56 -12.60
C CYS A 112 13.62 21.06 -12.31
N ALA A 113 12.62 20.15 -12.25
CA ALA A 113 11.25 20.55 -11.91
C ALA A 113 11.17 21.07 -10.46
N ASP A 114 10.27 22.03 -10.23
CA ASP A 114 10.15 22.75 -8.96
C ASP A 114 9.22 22.06 -7.97
N ALA A 115 8.21 21.35 -8.47
CA ALA A 115 7.26 20.59 -7.65
C ALA A 115 6.73 19.39 -8.46
N LEU A 116 6.01 18.50 -7.79
CA LEU A 116 5.58 17.20 -8.32
C LEU A 116 4.11 16.91 -8.00
N VAL A 117 3.35 16.41 -8.96
CA VAL A 117 2.09 15.71 -8.72
C VAL A 117 2.27 14.25 -9.07
N CYS A 118 1.88 13.35 -8.16
CA CYS A 118 1.95 11.91 -8.34
C CYS A 118 0.55 11.36 -8.61
N ILE A 119 0.32 10.83 -9.83
CA ILE A 119 -0.92 10.14 -10.23
C ILE A 119 -0.65 8.64 -10.18
N SER A 120 -1.10 7.99 -9.11
CA SER A 120 -0.87 6.57 -8.85
C SER A 120 -2.19 5.85 -8.53
N ASN A 121 -2.19 4.53 -8.39
CA ASN A 121 -3.36 3.82 -7.87
C ASN A 121 -3.06 2.44 -7.28
N CYS A 122 -2.13 1.66 -7.85
CA CYS A 122 -1.89 0.27 -7.46
C CYS A 122 -0.66 0.07 -6.57
N ASP A 123 -0.49 -1.18 -6.14
CA ASP A 123 0.28 -1.70 -5.02
C ASP A 123 1.70 -1.16 -4.88
N LYS A 124 2.48 -1.15 -5.97
CA LYS A 124 3.90 -0.76 -5.93
C LYS A 124 4.15 0.63 -6.47
N ILE A 125 3.15 1.18 -7.17
CA ILE A 125 3.25 2.47 -7.84
C ILE A 125 3.15 3.60 -6.82
N THR A 126 2.13 3.57 -5.96
CA THR A 126 1.98 4.59 -4.90
C THR A 126 3.20 4.62 -3.98
N PRO A 127 3.71 3.50 -3.41
CA PRO A 127 4.92 3.55 -2.59
C PRO A 127 6.19 3.90 -3.39
N GLY A 128 6.31 3.50 -4.66
CA GLY A 128 7.45 3.90 -5.49
C GLY A 128 7.51 5.41 -5.73
N MET A 129 6.37 6.04 -6.04
CA MET A 129 6.28 7.49 -6.16
C MET A 129 6.49 8.19 -4.80
N LEU A 130 6.02 7.60 -3.68
CA LEU A 130 6.23 8.12 -2.33
C LEU A 130 7.72 8.15 -1.98
N MET A 131 8.45 7.07 -2.26
CA MET A 131 9.91 7.02 -2.10
C MET A 131 10.59 8.14 -2.89
N ALA A 132 10.23 8.32 -4.18
CA ALA A 132 10.78 9.39 -5.01
C ALA A 132 10.47 10.79 -4.44
N ALA A 133 9.24 11.04 -4.02
CA ALA A 133 8.81 12.31 -3.47
C ALA A 133 9.61 12.69 -2.20
N LEU A 134 9.81 11.72 -1.31
CA LEU A 134 10.57 11.91 -0.07
C LEU A 134 12.07 12.06 -0.35
N ARG A 135 12.61 11.34 -1.33
CA ARG A 135 13.99 11.45 -1.78
C ARG A 135 14.29 12.83 -2.40
N LEU A 136 13.40 13.31 -3.26
CA LEU A 136 13.50 14.62 -3.93
C LEU A 136 13.30 15.80 -2.99
N ASN A 137 12.42 15.65 -2.00
CA ASN A 137 12.05 16.67 -1.01
C ASN A 137 11.70 18.04 -1.62
N ILE A 138 10.86 18.03 -2.65
CA ILE A 138 10.24 19.21 -3.26
C ILE A 138 8.73 19.19 -3.02
N PRO A 139 8.00 20.31 -3.10
CA PRO A 139 6.56 20.33 -2.90
C PRO A 139 5.85 19.26 -3.73
N VAL A 140 4.98 18.45 -3.10
CA VAL A 140 4.31 17.31 -3.76
C VAL A 140 2.87 17.15 -3.31
N VAL A 141 2.02 16.69 -4.21
CA VAL A 141 0.66 16.23 -3.93
C VAL A 141 0.41 14.90 -4.62
N PHE A 142 -0.20 13.95 -3.89
CA PHE A 142 -0.65 12.68 -4.43
C PHE A 142 -2.14 12.74 -4.79
N VAL A 143 -2.50 12.17 -5.93
CA VAL A 143 -3.88 11.92 -6.32
C VAL A 143 -3.99 10.54 -6.96
N SER A 144 -4.82 9.66 -6.36
CA SER A 144 -4.99 8.30 -6.86
C SER A 144 -6.12 8.18 -7.88
N GLY A 145 -6.08 7.12 -8.69
CA GLY A 145 -7.16 6.77 -9.63
C GLY A 145 -8.46 6.33 -8.94
N GLY A 146 -8.41 5.94 -7.66
CA GLY A 146 -9.53 5.50 -6.85
C GLY A 146 -9.83 4.01 -6.93
N PRO A 147 -10.58 3.46 -5.95
CA PRO A 147 -11.03 2.08 -5.92
C PRO A 147 -12.12 1.80 -6.96
N MET A 148 -12.20 0.53 -7.40
CA MET A 148 -13.33 0.04 -8.19
C MET A 148 -14.56 -0.19 -7.32
N GLU A 149 -15.72 -0.30 -7.95
CA GLU A 149 -16.96 -0.73 -7.28
C GLU A 149 -16.86 -2.21 -6.88
N ALA A 150 -17.55 -2.61 -5.80
CA ALA A 150 -17.66 -4.00 -5.42
C ALA A 150 -18.41 -4.82 -6.49
N GLY A 151 -17.89 -6.00 -6.80
CA GLY A 151 -18.56 -6.95 -7.67
C GLY A 151 -19.90 -7.41 -7.10
N LYS A 152 -20.89 -7.70 -7.95
CA LYS A 152 -22.19 -8.21 -7.55
C LYS A 152 -22.69 -9.24 -8.54
N THR A 153 -23.15 -10.39 -8.05
CA THR A 153 -23.82 -11.41 -8.88
C THR A 153 -24.91 -12.13 -8.11
N LYS A 154 -25.79 -12.83 -8.83
CA LYS A 154 -26.81 -13.70 -8.22
C LYS A 154 -26.36 -15.16 -8.33
N LEU A 155 -26.22 -15.82 -7.20
CA LEU A 155 -26.02 -17.25 -7.10
C LEU A 155 -27.18 -17.86 -6.32
N SER A 156 -27.86 -18.87 -6.89
CA SER A 156 -29.05 -19.51 -6.28
C SER A 156 -30.05 -18.46 -5.77
N ASP A 157 -30.39 -17.46 -6.60
CA ASP A 157 -31.32 -16.35 -6.33
C ASP A 157 -30.90 -15.37 -5.21
N LYS A 158 -29.71 -15.53 -4.60
CA LYS A 158 -29.15 -14.58 -3.62
C LYS A 158 -28.18 -13.63 -4.30
N LEU A 159 -28.39 -12.33 -4.08
CA LEU A 159 -27.42 -11.32 -4.47
C LEU A 159 -26.23 -11.37 -3.49
N ILE A 160 -25.03 -11.58 -4.02
CA ILE A 160 -23.78 -11.57 -3.25
C ILE A 160 -22.88 -10.45 -3.74
N LYS A 161 -22.10 -9.84 -2.82
CA LYS A 161 -20.98 -8.97 -3.15
C LYS A 161 -19.73 -9.84 -3.36
N LEU A 162 -18.86 -9.41 -4.24
CA LEU A 162 -17.66 -10.14 -4.66
C LEU A 162 -16.45 -9.22 -4.78
N ASP A 163 -15.29 -9.84 -4.64
CA ASP A 163 -14.00 -9.25 -5.00
C ASP A 163 -13.10 -10.26 -5.76
N LEU A 164 -11.86 -9.89 -6.04
CA LEU A 164 -10.89 -10.74 -6.74
C LEU A 164 -10.67 -12.09 -6.03
N VAL A 165 -10.66 -12.09 -4.69
CA VAL A 165 -10.37 -13.32 -3.91
C VAL A 165 -11.51 -14.33 -4.05
N ASP A 166 -12.75 -13.86 -4.15
CA ASP A 166 -13.90 -14.74 -4.38
C ASP A 166 -13.79 -15.47 -5.72
N ALA A 167 -13.32 -14.78 -6.77
CA ALA A 167 -13.08 -15.42 -8.06
C ALA A 167 -11.96 -16.49 -7.98
N MET A 168 -10.87 -16.20 -7.23
CA MET A 168 -9.78 -17.15 -7.03
C MET A 168 -10.23 -18.38 -6.23
N ILE A 169 -11.02 -18.19 -5.18
CA ILE A 169 -11.57 -19.29 -4.37
C ILE A 169 -12.51 -20.16 -5.22
N ALA A 170 -13.42 -19.52 -5.96
CA ALA A 170 -14.36 -20.25 -6.82
C ALA A 170 -13.67 -21.07 -7.91
N GLY A 171 -12.61 -20.51 -8.50
CA GLY A 171 -11.79 -21.24 -9.50
C GLY A 171 -10.98 -22.40 -8.92
N ALA A 172 -10.71 -22.40 -7.61
CA ALA A 172 -9.97 -23.47 -6.92
C ALA A 172 -10.88 -24.52 -6.26
N ASP A 173 -12.16 -24.20 -6.04
CA ASP A 173 -13.11 -25.10 -5.36
C ASP A 173 -13.82 -26.00 -6.37
N THR A 174 -13.51 -27.29 -6.36
CA THR A 174 -14.12 -28.31 -7.22
C THR A 174 -15.62 -28.54 -6.95
N ASN A 175 -16.18 -28.01 -5.87
CA ASN A 175 -17.63 -28.08 -5.59
C ASN A 175 -18.41 -26.94 -6.26
N VAL A 176 -17.73 -25.90 -6.74
CA VAL A 176 -18.34 -24.82 -7.51
C VAL A 176 -18.48 -25.25 -8.97
N SER A 177 -19.67 -25.14 -9.56
CA SER A 177 -19.86 -25.47 -10.98
C SER A 177 -19.08 -24.50 -11.90
N ASP A 178 -18.66 -24.96 -13.08
CA ASP A 178 -18.03 -24.11 -14.10
C ASP A 178 -18.90 -22.90 -14.46
N GLU A 179 -20.23 -23.07 -14.47
CA GLU A 179 -21.18 -21.99 -14.75
C GLU A 179 -21.15 -20.91 -13.66
N ASP A 180 -21.17 -21.31 -12.39
CA ASP A 180 -21.14 -20.35 -11.27
C ASP A 180 -19.77 -19.72 -11.11
N SER A 181 -18.69 -20.47 -11.30
CA SER A 181 -17.33 -19.94 -11.35
C SER A 181 -17.21 -18.85 -12.43
N ALA A 182 -17.71 -19.11 -13.65
CA ALA A 182 -17.70 -18.13 -14.74
C ALA A 182 -18.59 -16.89 -14.45
N LYS A 183 -19.69 -17.03 -13.69
CA LYS A 183 -20.50 -15.88 -13.24
C LYS A 183 -19.74 -15.01 -12.24
N ILE A 184 -19.05 -15.64 -11.28
CA ILE A 184 -18.24 -14.97 -10.28
C ILE A 184 -17.09 -14.21 -10.97
N GLU A 185 -16.34 -14.87 -11.85
CA GLU A 185 -15.23 -14.28 -12.61
C GLU A 185 -15.64 -13.01 -13.36
N ARG A 186 -16.77 -13.06 -14.09
CA ARG A 186 -17.28 -11.90 -14.86
C ARG A 186 -17.75 -10.74 -13.98
N SER A 187 -18.02 -10.99 -12.71
CA SER A 187 -18.65 -10.03 -11.81
C SER A 187 -17.72 -9.48 -10.73
N ALA A 188 -16.60 -10.15 -10.45
CA ALA A 188 -15.73 -9.85 -9.33
C ALA A 188 -15.04 -8.47 -9.44
N CYS A 189 -14.65 -8.06 -10.65
CA CYS A 189 -13.97 -6.80 -10.93
C CYS A 189 -14.71 -5.98 -12.00
N PRO A 190 -15.82 -5.30 -11.64
CA PRO A 190 -16.74 -4.76 -12.64
C PRO A 190 -16.31 -3.44 -13.27
N THR A 191 -15.43 -2.66 -12.62
CA THR A 191 -15.08 -1.31 -13.09
C THR A 191 -13.57 -1.08 -13.16
N CYS A 192 -13.15 0.03 -13.79
CA CYS A 192 -11.80 0.54 -13.57
C CYS A 192 -11.64 0.95 -12.10
N GLY A 193 -10.41 1.04 -11.64
CA GLY A 193 -10.04 1.36 -10.27
C GLY A 193 -9.12 0.31 -9.67
N SER A 194 -8.53 0.60 -8.52
CA SER A 194 -7.84 -0.36 -7.69
C SER A 194 -8.83 -1.36 -7.08
N CYS A 195 -8.39 -2.29 -6.25
CA CYS A 195 -9.28 -3.30 -5.65
C CYS A 195 -10.49 -2.67 -4.95
N SER A 196 -11.63 -3.39 -4.90
CA SER A 196 -12.82 -2.92 -4.19
C SER A 196 -12.74 -3.04 -2.66
N GLY A 197 -11.81 -3.85 -2.14
CA GLY A 197 -11.55 -4.05 -0.71
C GLY A 197 -10.26 -3.39 -0.21
N MET A 198 -9.92 -3.62 1.07
CA MET A 198 -8.72 -3.10 1.73
C MET A 198 -7.51 -3.99 1.44
N PHE A 199 -7.12 -4.04 0.18
CA PHE A 199 -5.87 -4.64 -0.30
C PHE A 199 -4.74 -3.61 -0.28
N THR A 200 -3.55 -3.99 -0.72
CA THR A 200 -2.36 -3.13 -0.64
C THR A 200 -2.54 -1.81 -1.39
N ALA A 201 -3.15 -1.82 -2.57
CA ALA A 201 -3.40 -0.62 -3.37
C ALA A 201 -4.20 0.44 -2.59
N ASN A 202 -5.36 0.05 -2.07
CA ASN A 202 -6.22 0.95 -1.30
C ASN A 202 -5.59 1.32 0.05
N SER A 203 -4.91 0.38 0.71
CA SER A 203 -4.18 0.69 1.95
C SER A 203 -3.18 1.81 1.69
N MET A 204 -2.32 1.72 0.66
CA MET A 204 -1.35 2.76 0.36
C MET A 204 -2.00 4.09 -0.04
N ASN A 205 -3.11 4.07 -0.81
CA ASN A 205 -3.85 5.28 -1.16
C ASN A 205 -4.49 5.96 0.07
N CYS A 206 -4.93 5.19 1.08
CA CYS A 206 -5.40 5.70 2.37
C CYS A 206 -4.23 6.24 3.21
N LEU A 207 -3.08 5.56 3.21
CA LEU A 207 -1.91 5.99 3.97
C LEU A 207 -1.32 7.31 3.47
N THR A 208 -1.42 7.64 2.17
CA THR A 208 -1.00 8.96 1.68
C THR A 208 -1.88 10.10 2.25
N GLU A 209 -3.16 9.84 2.57
CA GLU A 209 -3.99 10.81 3.30
C GLU A 209 -3.50 10.98 4.76
N ALA A 210 -3.23 9.88 5.47
CA ALA A 210 -2.76 9.93 6.86
C ALA A 210 -1.35 10.52 7.00
N LEU A 211 -0.48 10.33 5.98
CA LEU A 211 0.83 10.99 5.87
C LEU A 211 0.72 12.50 5.57
N GLY A 212 -0.47 12.99 5.25
CA GLY A 212 -0.69 14.39 4.92
C GLY A 212 -0.34 14.79 3.48
N LEU A 213 -0.09 13.85 2.57
CA LEU A 213 0.41 14.09 1.20
C LEU A 213 -0.67 14.00 0.12
N SER A 214 -1.92 13.63 0.45
CA SER A 214 -3.05 13.61 -0.47
C SER A 214 -4.32 14.25 0.11
N LEU A 215 -5.32 14.47 -0.74
CA LEU A 215 -6.56 15.12 -0.36
C LEU A 215 -7.54 14.13 0.30
N PRO A 216 -8.43 14.58 1.21
CA PRO A 216 -9.50 13.75 1.75
C PRO A 216 -10.35 13.11 0.65
N GLY A 217 -10.64 11.81 0.81
CA GLY A 217 -11.35 11.00 -0.18
C GLY A 217 -10.46 10.36 -1.24
N ASN A 218 -9.16 10.66 -1.24
CA ASN A 218 -8.20 10.08 -2.19
C ASN A 218 -8.24 8.55 -2.20
N GLY A 219 -8.20 7.91 -1.03
CA GLY A 219 -8.17 6.45 -0.90
C GLY A 219 -9.56 5.78 -0.96
N SER A 220 -10.66 6.51 -0.82
CA SER A 220 -11.98 5.91 -0.61
C SER A 220 -13.03 6.20 -1.69
N MET A 221 -12.97 7.32 -2.40
CA MET A 221 -13.92 7.65 -3.46
C MET A 221 -13.71 6.77 -4.69
N LEU A 222 -14.79 6.25 -5.26
CA LEU A 222 -14.76 5.36 -6.42
C LEU A 222 -14.16 6.03 -7.67
N ALA A 223 -13.42 5.25 -8.46
CA ALA A 223 -12.82 5.70 -9.72
C ALA A 223 -13.88 6.17 -10.75
N THR A 224 -15.06 5.56 -10.72
CA THR A 224 -16.17 5.83 -11.63
C THR A 224 -16.97 7.09 -11.27
N HIS A 225 -16.89 7.57 -10.02
CA HIS A 225 -17.71 8.69 -9.55
C HIS A 225 -17.25 10.05 -10.09
N ALA A 226 -18.21 10.87 -10.56
CA ALA A 226 -17.95 12.16 -11.19
C ALA A 226 -17.19 13.16 -10.28
N ASP A 227 -17.49 13.17 -8.98
CA ASP A 227 -16.84 14.07 -8.01
C ASP A 227 -15.34 13.83 -7.89
N ARG A 228 -14.84 12.62 -8.24
CA ARG A 228 -13.40 12.36 -8.22
C ARG A 228 -12.60 13.25 -9.17
N ARG A 229 -13.24 13.75 -10.24
CA ARG A 229 -12.62 14.70 -11.15
C ARG A 229 -12.08 15.93 -10.42
N GLU A 230 -12.80 16.41 -9.40
CA GLU A 230 -12.38 17.57 -8.62
C GLU A 230 -11.12 17.32 -7.80
N LEU A 231 -10.87 16.07 -7.34
CA LEU A 231 -9.62 15.74 -6.66
C LEU A 231 -8.38 15.96 -7.54
N PHE A 232 -8.47 15.66 -8.84
CA PHE A 232 -7.37 15.90 -9.78
C PHE A 232 -7.14 17.40 -10.02
N LEU A 233 -8.20 18.18 -10.18
CA LEU A 233 -8.10 19.63 -10.33
C LEU A 233 -7.53 20.27 -9.06
N GLU A 234 -8.03 19.86 -7.89
CA GLU A 234 -7.55 20.39 -6.61
C GLU A 234 -6.09 20.00 -6.34
N ALA A 235 -5.64 18.81 -6.73
CA ALA A 235 -4.23 18.43 -6.63
C ALA A 235 -3.32 19.41 -7.41
N GLY A 236 -3.75 19.84 -8.60
CA GLY A 236 -3.05 20.86 -9.39
C GLY A 236 -3.01 22.24 -8.70
N ARG A 237 -4.11 22.67 -8.11
CA ARG A 237 -4.17 23.92 -7.34
C ARG A 237 -3.30 23.86 -6.08
N ARG A 238 -3.36 22.73 -5.35
CA ARG A 238 -2.61 22.56 -4.08
C ARG A 238 -1.10 22.49 -4.30
N VAL A 239 -0.62 21.79 -5.32
CA VAL A 239 0.82 21.76 -5.60
C VAL A 239 1.36 23.15 -5.94
N MET A 240 0.59 23.98 -6.64
CA MET A 240 0.96 25.37 -6.92
C MET A 240 0.98 26.24 -5.66
N ALA A 241 0.03 26.04 -4.75
CA ALA A 241 0.02 26.72 -3.45
C ALA A 241 1.23 26.33 -2.60
N LEU A 242 1.58 25.03 -2.54
CA LEU A 242 2.76 24.54 -1.83
C LEU A 242 4.06 25.08 -2.45
N ALA A 243 4.17 25.10 -3.79
CA ALA A 243 5.32 25.67 -4.48
C ALA A 243 5.49 27.17 -4.17
N LYS A 244 4.39 27.95 -4.14
CA LYS A 244 4.42 29.34 -3.75
C LYS A 244 4.90 29.51 -2.30
N ARG A 245 4.35 28.77 -1.35
CA ARG A 245 4.78 28.80 0.05
C ARG A 245 6.28 28.55 0.19
N TYR A 246 6.79 27.51 -0.45
CA TYR A 246 8.21 27.17 -0.37
C TYR A 246 9.09 28.20 -1.06
N TYR A 247 8.85 28.51 -2.35
CA TYR A 247 9.77 29.33 -3.14
C TYR A 247 9.60 30.84 -2.91
N HIS A 248 8.40 31.34 -2.54
CA HIS A 248 8.16 32.78 -2.40
C HIS A 248 8.00 33.21 -0.93
N GLU A 249 7.61 32.29 -0.04
CA GLU A 249 7.36 32.62 1.36
C GLU A 249 8.41 31.99 2.31
N ASP A 250 9.36 31.21 1.76
CA ASP A 250 10.42 30.50 2.51
C ASP A 250 9.87 29.52 3.57
N ASP A 251 8.70 28.92 3.27
CA ASP A 251 7.98 28.05 4.20
C ASP A 251 8.32 26.57 3.92
N GLU A 252 9.26 26.01 4.67
CA GLU A 252 9.68 24.61 4.57
C GLU A 252 8.58 23.62 5.01
N SER A 253 7.51 24.06 5.70
CA SER A 253 6.39 23.19 6.04
C SER A 253 5.61 22.68 4.82
N ALA A 254 5.87 23.24 3.62
CA ALA A 254 5.36 22.77 2.34
C ALA A 254 6.14 21.57 1.77
N LEU A 255 7.28 21.19 2.37
CA LEU A 255 8.12 20.09 1.89
C LEU A 255 7.63 18.73 2.42
N PRO A 256 7.70 17.66 1.60
CA PRO A 256 7.15 16.36 1.97
C PRO A 256 7.83 15.72 3.20
N ARG A 257 9.11 15.96 3.47
CA ARG A 257 9.77 15.43 4.68
C ARG A 257 9.31 16.15 5.96
N ASN A 258 8.87 17.39 5.87
CA ASN A 258 8.30 18.13 7.00
C ASN A 258 6.82 17.76 7.24
N ILE A 259 6.08 17.41 6.17
CA ILE A 259 4.71 16.90 6.24
C ILE A 259 4.74 15.45 6.76
N ALA A 260 5.42 14.55 6.05
CA ALA A 260 5.56 13.15 6.40
C ALA A 260 6.75 12.94 7.36
N ASN A 261 6.70 13.57 8.52
CA ASN A 261 7.67 13.41 9.60
C ASN A 261 7.35 12.15 10.45
N PHE A 262 8.14 11.86 11.49
CA PHE A 262 7.96 10.69 12.35
C PHE A 262 6.52 10.55 12.89
N LYS A 263 5.91 11.63 13.36
CA LYS A 263 4.52 11.62 13.84
C LYS A 263 3.50 11.28 12.74
N ALA A 264 3.74 11.73 11.52
CA ALA A 264 2.89 11.39 10.37
C ALA A 264 3.04 9.90 9.98
N PHE A 265 4.24 9.32 10.09
CA PHE A 265 4.44 7.88 9.94
C PHE A 265 3.71 7.08 11.02
N GLU A 266 3.72 7.54 12.28
CA GLU A 266 2.91 6.94 13.35
C GLU A 266 1.41 7.05 13.03
N ASN A 267 0.91 8.18 12.56
CA ASN A 267 -0.48 8.32 12.14
C ASN A 267 -0.84 7.37 10.99
N ALA A 268 0.02 7.23 10.00
CA ALA A 268 -0.19 6.31 8.88
C ALA A 268 -0.25 4.85 9.36
N MET A 269 0.67 4.43 10.22
CA MET A 269 0.67 3.07 10.77
C MET A 269 -0.53 2.84 11.70
N THR A 270 -0.91 3.85 12.50
CA THR A 270 -2.12 3.81 13.33
C THR A 270 -3.38 3.61 12.47
N LEU A 271 -3.51 4.34 11.36
CA LEU A 271 -4.60 4.12 10.39
C LEU A 271 -4.58 2.70 9.84
N ASP A 272 -3.40 2.20 9.40
CA ASP A 272 -3.26 0.88 8.79
C ASP A 272 -3.70 -0.24 9.75
N ILE A 273 -3.27 -0.16 10.99
CA ILE A 273 -3.67 -1.09 12.06
C ILE A 273 -5.17 -1.01 12.34
N ALA A 274 -5.73 0.21 12.41
CA ALA A 274 -7.15 0.44 12.70
C ALA A 274 -8.09 -0.04 11.59
N MET A 275 -7.64 -0.01 10.33
CA MET A 275 -8.44 -0.47 9.19
C MET A 275 -8.14 -1.91 8.77
N GLY A 276 -7.21 -2.60 9.46
CA GLY A 276 -6.79 -3.96 9.10
C GLY A 276 -6.22 -4.03 7.69
N GLY A 277 -5.32 -3.12 7.36
CA GLY A 277 -4.71 -3.00 6.04
C GLY A 277 -3.84 -4.18 5.64
N SER A 278 -3.11 -4.03 4.56
CA SER A 278 -2.23 -5.07 4.03
C SER A 278 -0.92 -5.13 4.81
N SER A 279 -0.40 -6.34 5.07
CA SER A 279 0.96 -6.48 5.62
C SER A 279 2.06 -5.86 4.73
N ASN A 280 1.80 -5.72 3.42
CA ASN A 280 2.72 -5.05 2.49
C ASN A 280 2.96 -3.57 2.83
N THR A 281 2.01 -2.90 3.48
CA THR A 281 2.17 -1.51 3.90
C THR A 281 3.31 -1.33 4.88
N VAL A 282 3.59 -2.33 5.70
CA VAL A 282 4.78 -2.35 6.59
C VAL A 282 6.05 -2.19 5.77
N LEU A 283 6.24 -3.00 4.71
CA LEU A 283 7.39 -2.86 3.81
C LEU A 283 7.47 -1.47 3.18
N HIS A 284 6.32 -0.92 2.79
CA HIS A 284 6.28 0.34 2.06
C HIS A 284 6.48 1.55 2.95
N LEU A 285 5.98 1.53 4.19
CA LEU A 285 6.24 2.59 5.17
C LEU A 285 7.69 2.58 5.63
N LEU A 286 8.28 1.41 5.91
CA LEU A 286 9.71 1.30 6.23
C LEU A 286 10.59 1.80 5.08
N ALA A 287 10.23 1.47 3.84
CA ALA A 287 10.93 1.97 2.65
C ALA A 287 10.83 3.50 2.52
N ALA A 288 9.64 4.05 2.69
CA ALA A 288 9.39 5.49 2.62
C ALA A 288 10.10 6.24 3.76
N ALA A 289 10.10 5.67 4.98
CA ALA A 289 10.81 6.24 6.12
C ALA A 289 12.33 6.33 5.88
N GLN A 290 12.92 5.29 5.27
CA GLN A 290 14.32 5.32 4.87
C GLN A 290 14.62 6.45 3.87
N GLU A 291 13.73 6.68 2.88
CA GLU A 291 13.92 7.77 1.90
C GLU A 291 13.67 9.17 2.51
N ALA A 292 12.87 9.25 3.56
CA ALA A 292 12.63 10.48 4.32
C ALA A 292 13.71 10.79 5.37
N ASP A 293 14.65 9.88 5.61
CA ASP A 293 15.59 9.89 6.74
C ASP A 293 14.88 9.93 8.11
N VAL A 294 13.74 9.22 8.22
CA VAL A 294 12.94 9.07 9.44
C VAL A 294 13.29 7.72 10.09
N ASP A 295 13.68 7.74 11.37
CA ASP A 295 14.00 6.53 12.15
C ASP A 295 12.71 5.84 12.63
N PHE A 296 11.95 5.27 11.68
CA PHE A 296 10.72 4.53 11.90
C PHE A 296 10.99 3.04 11.67
N THR A 297 10.71 2.21 12.66
CA THR A 297 11.21 0.83 12.73
C THR A 297 10.11 -0.19 13.04
N MET A 298 10.44 -1.49 12.93
CA MET A 298 9.56 -2.60 13.36
C MET A 298 9.15 -2.50 14.84
N ALA A 299 10.00 -1.91 15.70
CA ALA A 299 9.68 -1.72 17.12
C ALA A 299 8.56 -0.67 17.31
N ASP A 300 8.51 0.38 16.48
CA ASP A 300 7.43 1.36 16.49
C ASP A 300 6.12 0.72 16.04
N ILE A 301 6.18 -0.12 15.01
CA ILE A 301 5.01 -0.87 14.50
C ILE A 301 4.47 -1.81 15.57
N ASP A 302 5.34 -2.58 16.26
CA ASP A 302 4.91 -3.46 17.36
C ASP A 302 4.26 -2.66 18.49
N ARG A 303 4.87 -1.56 18.91
CA ARG A 303 4.32 -0.67 19.94
C ARG A 303 2.90 -0.18 19.58
N MET A 304 2.71 0.31 18.37
CA MET A 304 1.41 0.80 17.91
C MET A 304 0.39 -0.33 17.77
N SER A 305 0.79 -1.51 17.29
CA SER A 305 -0.11 -2.65 17.10
C SER A 305 -0.74 -3.16 18.40
N ARG A 306 -0.13 -2.85 19.55
CA ARG A 306 -0.66 -3.19 20.88
C ARG A 306 -1.65 -2.15 21.44
N LEU A 307 -1.64 -0.94 20.89
CA LEU A 307 -2.41 0.20 21.42
C LEU A 307 -3.64 0.52 20.57
N VAL A 308 -3.55 0.28 19.27
CA VAL A 308 -4.55 0.70 18.29
C VAL A 308 -5.59 -0.40 18.08
N PRO A 309 -6.89 -0.11 18.32
CA PRO A 309 -7.96 -1.07 18.09
C PRO A 309 -8.30 -1.21 16.60
N HIS A 310 -8.91 -2.32 16.22
CA HIS A 310 -9.43 -2.55 14.86
C HIS A 310 -10.81 -1.89 14.71
N LEU A 311 -10.85 -0.70 14.11
CA LEU A 311 -12.05 0.15 14.04
C LEU A 311 -12.85 -0.02 12.74
N CYS A 312 -12.21 -0.45 11.64
CA CYS A 312 -12.83 -0.53 10.33
C CYS A 312 -12.49 -1.87 9.66
N LYS A 313 -13.47 -2.78 9.57
CA LYS A 313 -13.27 -4.11 8.97
C LYS A 313 -13.91 -4.15 7.59
N VAL A 314 -13.10 -4.38 6.56
CA VAL A 314 -13.45 -4.28 5.14
C VAL A 314 -13.05 -5.58 4.41
N ALA A 315 -13.65 -5.85 3.26
CA ALA A 315 -13.25 -6.98 2.40
C ALA A 315 -11.72 -6.96 2.16
N PRO A 316 -11.05 -8.10 2.17
CA PRO A 316 -11.57 -9.47 2.25
C PRO A 316 -11.75 -9.99 3.69
N SER A 317 -11.47 -9.17 4.72
CA SER A 317 -11.64 -9.57 6.13
C SER A 317 -13.11 -9.70 6.56
N THR A 318 -14.03 -9.18 5.74
CA THR A 318 -15.49 -9.37 5.84
C THR A 318 -16.12 -9.20 4.47
N PRO A 319 -17.16 -9.97 4.11
CA PRO A 319 -17.91 -9.76 2.87
C PRO A 319 -18.91 -8.58 2.95
N LYS A 320 -19.11 -8.00 4.13
CA LYS A 320 -20.17 -6.99 4.38
C LYS A 320 -19.83 -5.63 3.80
N TYR A 321 -18.58 -5.16 3.98
CA TYR A 321 -18.16 -3.82 3.64
C TYR A 321 -17.02 -3.81 2.62
N HIS A 322 -17.08 -2.84 1.68
CA HIS A 322 -16.06 -2.55 0.67
C HIS A 322 -15.65 -1.07 0.74
N MET A 323 -14.75 -0.61 -0.11
CA MET A 323 -14.27 0.78 -0.09
C MET A 323 -15.40 1.80 -0.30
N GLU A 324 -16.43 1.46 -1.09
CA GLU A 324 -17.64 2.27 -1.25
C GLU A 324 -18.38 2.52 0.07
N ASP A 325 -18.37 1.54 0.99
CA ASP A 325 -18.99 1.66 2.32
C ASP A 325 -18.10 2.48 3.26
N VAL A 326 -16.78 2.35 3.16
CA VAL A 326 -15.81 3.21 3.90
C VAL A 326 -16.00 4.66 3.51
N HIS A 327 -16.12 4.96 2.21
CA HIS A 327 -16.36 6.32 1.74
C HIS A 327 -17.65 6.89 2.34
N ARG A 328 -18.75 6.13 2.28
CA ARG A 328 -20.05 6.50 2.88
C ARG A 328 -19.97 6.78 4.38
N ALA A 329 -19.04 6.13 5.08
CA ALA A 329 -18.82 6.30 6.52
C ALA A 329 -17.86 7.47 6.87
N GLY A 330 -17.47 8.29 5.88
CA GLY A 330 -16.57 9.44 6.04
C GLY A 330 -15.14 9.17 5.56
N GLY A 331 -14.89 8.06 4.89
CA GLY A 331 -13.59 7.72 4.32
C GLY A 331 -12.48 7.63 5.35
N VAL A 332 -11.27 7.94 4.92
CA VAL A 332 -10.08 7.96 5.78
C VAL A 332 -10.22 8.97 6.92
N MET A 333 -10.79 10.14 6.63
CA MET A 333 -11.02 11.18 7.65
C MET A 333 -11.98 10.71 8.74
N GLY A 334 -12.97 9.86 8.41
CA GLY A 334 -13.85 9.23 9.39
C GLY A 334 -13.11 8.28 10.33
N ILE A 335 -12.16 7.47 9.82
CA ILE A 335 -11.33 6.58 10.66
C ILE A 335 -10.38 7.41 11.52
N LEU A 336 -9.69 8.39 10.92
CA LEU A 336 -8.78 9.29 11.65
C LEU A 336 -9.53 10.09 12.72
N GLY A 337 -10.77 10.53 12.46
CA GLY A 337 -11.61 11.20 13.45
C GLY A 337 -11.92 10.32 14.67
N GLU A 338 -12.19 9.02 14.46
CA GLU A 338 -12.39 8.10 15.59
C GLU A 338 -11.08 7.84 16.36
N LEU A 339 -9.94 7.76 15.64
CA LEU A 339 -8.63 7.63 16.27
C LEU A 339 -8.23 8.88 17.07
N ASP A 340 -8.56 10.07 16.58
CA ASP A 340 -8.35 11.33 17.32
C ASP A 340 -9.19 11.36 18.60
N ARG A 341 -10.48 11.03 18.53
CA ARG A 341 -11.35 10.89 19.71
C ARG A 341 -10.85 9.86 20.72
N ALA A 342 -10.14 8.84 20.25
CA ALA A 342 -9.49 7.84 21.12
C ALA A 342 -8.14 8.30 21.69
N GLY A 343 -7.63 9.48 21.28
CA GLY A 343 -6.32 10.01 21.71
C GLY A 343 -5.13 9.27 21.12
N LEU A 344 -5.27 8.73 19.92
CA LEU A 344 -4.28 7.86 19.25
C LEU A 344 -3.59 8.54 18.07
N LEU A 345 -3.83 9.83 17.81
CA LEU A 345 -3.25 10.55 16.69
C LEU A 345 -2.42 11.77 17.12
N HIS A 346 -1.48 12.10 16.26
CA HIS A 346 -0.76 13.38 16.27
C HIS A 346 -1.44 14.34 15.29
N THR A 347 -2.30 15.19 15.77
CA THR A 347 -3.07 16.12 14.92
C THR A 347 -2.33 17.42 14.60
N ASP A 348 -1.16 17.64 15.19
CA ASP A 348 -0.27 18.77 14.97
C ASP A 348 0.67 18.65 13.76
N VAL A 349 0.51 17.60 12.95
CA VAL A 349 1.28 17.38 11.70
C VAL A 349 0.69 18.19 10.54
N PHE A 350 1.54 18.67 9.64
CA PHE A 350 1.10 19.41 8.44
C PHE A 350 0.36 18.50 7.45
N HIS A 351 -0.52 19.10 6.63
CA HIS A 351 -1.32 18.38 5.67
C HIS A 351 -1.58 19.21 4.41
N VAL A 352 -1.39 18.63 3.20
CA VAL A 352 -1.55 19.36 1.92
C VAL A 352 -2.98 19.87 1.67
N ALA A 353 -4.00 19.28 2.29
CA ALA A 353 -5.39 19.71 2.17
C ALA A 353 -5.70 20.99 2.95
N ALA A 354 -4.82 21.45 3.83
CA ALA A 354 -5.02 22.61 4.68
C ALA A 354 -3.88 23.62 4.52
N ASN A 355 -4.17 24.80 3.97
CA ASN A 355 -3.22 25.90 4.06
C ASN A 355 -3.51 26.73 5.32
N LYS A 356 -2.45 27.23 5.94
CA LYS A 356 -2.59 28.19 7.04
C LYS A 356 -3.32 29.43 6.54
N GLY A 357 -4.41 29.79 7.20
CA GLY A 357 -5.24 30.94 6.84
C GLY A 357 -6.42 30.63 5.92
N ASP A 358 -6.55 29.41 5.38
CA ASP A 358 -7.77 28.98 4.68
C ASP A 358 -8.95 29.09 5.66
N THR A 359 -10.09 29.61 5.18
CA THR A 359 -11.32 29.69 5.98
C THR A 359 -12.27 28.59 5.52
N PHE A 360 -12.59 27.67 6.41
CA PHE A 360 -13.54 26.59 6.17
C PHE A 360 -14.99 27.04 6.37
N ALA A 361 -15.93 26.23 5.92
CA ALA A 361 -17.35 26.43 6.22
C ALA A 361 -17.56 26.51 7.74
N GLY A 362 -18.36 27.48 8.18
CA GLY A 362 -18.54 27.81 9.61
C GLY A 362 -17.52 28.78 10.19
N GLY A 363 -16.60 29.33 9.37
CA GLY A 363 -15.68 30.40 9.74
C GLY A 363 -14.42 29.96 10.49
N THR A 364 -14.15 28.66 10.59
CA THR A 364 -12.90 28.14 11.18
C THR A 364 -11.72 28.45 10.27
N VAL A 365 -10.69 29.07 10.84
CA VAL A 365 -9.44 29.36 10.12
C VAL A 365 -8.47 28.19 10.31
N SER A 366 -7.94 27.70 9.20
CA SER A 366 -6.97 26.60 9.17
C SER A 366 -5.62 27.03 9.73
N ASP A 367 -5.01 26.15 10.52
CA ASP A 367 -3.62 26.27 10.98
C ASP A 367 -2.62 25.50 10.08
N GLY A 368 -3.13 24.81 9.03
CA GLY A 368 -2.31 24.02 8.10
C GLY A 368 -2.06 22.58 8.57
N THR A 369 -2.69 22.14 9.66
CA THR A 369 -2.44 20.81 10.25
C THR A 369 -3.60 19.84 10.04
N LEU A 370 -3.35 18.54 10.32
CA LEU A 370 -4.36 17.48 10.31
C LEU A 370 -5.57 17.83 11.20
N LYS A 371 -5.37 18.56 12.31
CA LYS A 371 -6.46 19.02 13.17
C LYS A 371 -7.49 19.85 12.40
N SER A 372 -7.03 20.79 11.59
CA SER A 372 -7.90 21.62 10.74
C SER A 372 -8.61 20.80 9.67
N VAL A 373 -7.91 19.81 9.09
CA VAL A 373 -8.49 18.89 8.08
C VAL A 373 -9.60 18.05 8.70
N LEU A 374 -9.39 17.48 9.89
CA LEU A 374 -10.41 16.72 10.60
C LEU A 374 -11.64 17.57 10.95
N ALA A 375 -11.44 18.80 11.42
CA ALA A 375 -12.55 19.72 11.71
C ALA A 375 -13.42 20.00 10.46
N GLN A 376 -12.81 20.00 9.26
CA GLN A 376 -13.52 20.22 8.00
C GLN A 376 -14.16 18.94 7.43
N TYR A 377 -13.45 17.81 7.45
CA TYR A 377 -13.80 16.62 6.66
C TYR A 377 -14.30 15.42 7.48
N ASP A 378 -14.17 15.41 8.80
CA ASP A 378 -14.78 14.36 9.62
C ASP A 378 -16.30 14.57 9.69
N ILE A 379 -17.07 13.65 9.12
CA ILE A 379 -18.53 13.73 9.02
C ILE A 379 -19.23 13.78 10.38
N MET A 380 -18.56 13.38 11.45
CA MET A 380 -19.08 13.47 12.82
C MET A 380 -18.87 14.86 13.45
N GLN A 381 -18.04 15.72 12.86
CA GLN A 381 -17.71 17.05 13.36
C GLN A 381 -18.14 18.17 12.41
N THR A 382 -18.00 17.95 11.10
CA THR A 382 -18.25 18.99 10.09
C THR A 382 -19.70 19.47 10.08
N GLN A 383 -19.87 20.79 9.92
CA GLN A 383 -21.15 21.43 9.67
C GLN A 383 -21.37 21.70 8.16
N ASP A 384 -20.41 21.36 7.31
CA ASP A 384 -20.47 21.60 5.88
C ASP A 384 -21.27 20.51 5.16
N ASP A 385 -22.45 20.88 4.66
CA ASP A 385 -23.31 19.96 3.93
C ASP A 385 -22.70 19.55 2.59
N ALA A 386 -21.80 20.35 2.00
CA ALA A 386 -21.09 19.96 0.79
C ALA A 386 -20.11 18.80 1.07
N VAL A 387 -19.42 18.83 2.20
CA VAL A 387 -18.55 17.72 2.65
C VAL A 387 -19.38 16.46 2.93
N LYS A 388 -20.53 16.60 3.61
CA LYS A 388 -21.43 15.45 3.82
C LYS A 388 -21.92 14.88 2.50
N HIS A 389 -22.29 15.73 1.54
CA HIS A 389 -22.72 15.33 0.21
C HIS A 389 -21.61 14.61 -0.57
N PHE A 390 -20.36 15.08 -0.45
CA PHE A 390 -19.17 14.44 -1.03
C PHE A 390 -19.03 12.98 -0.56
N PHE A 391 -19.17 12.71 0.74
CA PHE A 391 -19.08 11.36 1.28
C PHE A 391 -20.33 10.48 1.00
N MET A 392 -21.37 11.03 0.41
CA MET A 392 -22.52 10.25 -0.08
C MET A 392 -22.28 9.66 -1.47
N ALA A 393 -21.16 9.93 -2.14
CA ALA A 393 -20.84 9.31 -3.43
C ALA A 393 -20.88 7.78 -3.32
N GLY A 394 -21.61 7.14 -4.23
CA GLY A 394 -21.90 5.71 -4.17
C GLY A 394 -21.73 5.01 -5.53
N PRO A 395 -21.85 3.67 -5.56
CA PRO A 395 -21.70 2.86 -6.77
C PRO A 395 -22.93 2.93 -7.67
N ALA A 396 -22.71 2.91 -9.00
CA ALA A 396 -23.79 2.74 -9.98
C ALA A 396 -24.14 1.27 -10.23
N GLY A 397 -23.20 0.35 -9.97
CA GLY A 397 -23.39 -1.07 -10.27
C GLY A 397 -23.34 -1.39 -11.77
N ILE A 398 -22.72 -0.54 -12.58
CA ILE A 398 -22.63 -0.69 -14.04
C ILE A 398 -21.17 -0.97 -14.43
N PRO A 399 -20.86 -2.10 -15.08
CA PRO A 399 -19.51 -2.40 -15.53
C PRO A 399 -18.98 -1.34 -16.51
N THR A 400 -17.80 -0.79 -16.23
CA THR A 400 -17.19 0.26 -17.06
C THR A 400 -15.70 0.40 -16.81
N THR A 401 -14.95 0.79 -17.84
CA THR A 401 -13.53 1.20 -17.74
C THR A 401 -13.35 2.72 -17.78
N LYS A 402 -14.45 3.49 -17.75
CA LYS A 402 -14.42 4.95 -17.86
C LYS A 402 -14.46 5.60 -16.48
N ALA A 403 -13.47 6.44 -16.17
CA ALA A 403 -13.52 7.33 -15.02
C ALA A 403 -14.69 8.33 -15.12
N PHE A 404 -15.19 8.77 -13.98
CA PHE A 404 -16.19 9.85 -13.85
C PHE A 404 -17.47 9.61 -14.64
N SER A 405 -17.83 8.33 -14.87
CA SER A 405 -18.93 7.94 -15.76
C SER A 405 -20.30 7.91 -15.07
N GLN A 406 -20.34 8.15 -13.74
CA GLN A 406 -21.58 8.12 -12.96
C GLN A 406 -21.54 9.12 -11.78
N ASP A 407 -22.72 9.49 -11.26
CA ASP A 407 -22.92 10.44 -10.17
C ASP A 407 -23.90 9.89 -9.09
N CYS A 408 -23.99 8.57 -8.99
CA CYS A 408 -24.88 7.90 -8.03
C CYS A 408 -24.46 8.22 -6.58
N ARG A 409 -25.50 8.37 -5.71
CA ARG A 409 -25.25 8.69 -4.30
C ARG A 409 -26.05 7.79 -3.38
N TRP A 410 -25.48 7.53 -2.23
CA TRP A 410 -26.21 6.93 -1.14
C TRP A 410 -27.29 7.89 -0.62
N PRO A 411 -28.44 7.40 -0.16
CA PRO A 411 -29.49 8.26 0.38
C PRO A 411 -29.10 8.89 1.74
N THR A 412 -28.18 8.26 2.47
CA THR A 412 -27.70 8.71 3.79
C THR A 412 -26.27 8.29 3.99
N LEU A 413 -25.53 9.04 4.82
CA LEU A 413 -24.24 8.64 5.36
C LEU A 413 -24.38 7.44 6.31
N ASP A 414 -23.30 6.68 6.50
CA ASP A 414 -23.16 5.71 7.58
C ASP A 414 -22.53 6.39 8.81
N ASN A 415 -23.38 6.89 9.70
CA ASN A 415 -22.99 7.52 10.95
C ASN A 415 -23.07 6.53 12.15
N ASP A 416 -23.36 5.26 11.90
CA ASP A 416 -23.41 4.25 12.95
C ASP A 416 -21.98 3.86 13.37
N ARG A 417 -21.60 4.34 14.55
CA ARG A 417 -20.28 4.07 15.14
C ARG A 417 -20.27 2.88 16.09
N GLN A 418 -21.37 2.17 16.22
CA GLN A 418 -21.49 0.95 17.02
C GLN A 418 -21.47 -0.32 16.16
N GLU A 419 -22.29 -0.38 15.11
CA GLU A 419 -22.42 -1.56 14.24
C GLU A 419 -22.07 -1.28 12.76
N GLY A 420 -21.76 -0.03 12.42
CA GLY A 420 -21.43 0.41 11.08
C GLY A 420 -20.05 -0.05 10.57
N CYS A 421 -19.67 0.52 9.43
CA CYS A 421 -18.39 0.22 8.78
C CYS A 421 -17.20 0.73 9.59
N ILE A 422 -17.30 1.94 10.13
CA ILE A 422 -16.31 2.56 11.02
C ILE A 422 -16.89 2.63 12.42
N ARG A 423 -16.16 2.15 13.43
CA ARG A 423 -16.62 2.05 14.82
C ARG A 423 -15.76 2.89 15.76
N THR A 424 -16.34 3.25 16.90
CA THR A 424 -15.57 3.84 18.01
C THR A 424 -14.65 2.80 18.65
N ARG A 425 -13.69 3.25 19.45
CA ARG A 425 -12.83 2.37 20.26
C ARG A 425 -13.63 1.41 21.15
N GLU A 426 -14.73 1.86 21.73
CA GLU A 426 -15.59 1.05 22.62
C GLU A 426 -16.23 -0.12 21.87
N PHE A 427 -16.64 0.09 20.61
CA PHE A 427 -17.33 -0.90 19.77
C PHE A 427 -16.41 -1.51 18.70
N ALA A 428 -15.08 -1.38 18.86
CA ALA A 428 -14.10 -1.90 17.93
C ALA A 428 -14.32 -3.40 17.63
N PHE A 429 -13.99 -3.83 16.42
CA PHE A 429 -14.03 -5.25 16.04
C PHE A 429 -13.06 -6.10 16.88
N SER A 430 -11.93 -5.51 17.29
CA SER A 430 -10.97 -6.05 18.24
C SER A 430 -10.29 -4.90 18.98
N GLN A 431 -9.96 -5.10 20.26
CA GLN A 431 -9.20 -4.12 21.05
C GLN A 431 -7.71 -4.13 20.69
N GLU A 432 -7.20 -5.20 20.11
CA GLU A 432 -5.90 -5.27 19.46
C GLU A 432 -6.08 -5.08 17.95
N GLY A 433 -5.09 -4.43 17.31
CA GLY A 433 -5.17 -4.03 15.91
C GLY A 433 -5.19 -5.18 14.90
N GLY A 434 -5.45 -4.84 13.64
CA GLY A 434 -5.53 -5.80 12.54
C GLY A 434 -4.20 -6.36 12.06
N LEU A 435 -3.06 -5.88 12.61
CA LEU A 435 -1.70 -6.33 12.31
C LEU A 435 -0.90 -6.53 13.60
N ALA A 436 0.02 -7.49 13.61
CA ALA A 436 0.94 -7.71 14.72
C ALA A 436 2.34 -8.08 14.23
N VAL A 437 3.34 -7.65 15.00
CA VAL A 437 4.74 -8.09 14.86
C VAL A 437 4.99 -9.24 15.81
N LEU A 438 5.55 -10.35 15.31
CA LEU A 438 6.06 -11.43 16.15
C LEU A 438 7.59 -11.49 16.03
N SER A 439 8.26 -11.95 17.08
CA SER A 439 9.70 -12.14 17.11
C SER A 439 10.09 -13.43 17.83
N GLY A 440 11.27 -13.92 17.57
CA GLY A 440 11.81 -15.12 18.17
C GLY A 440 12.95 -15.70 17.35
N ASN A 441 13.41 -16.91 17.67
CA ASN A 441 14.57 -17.49 17.02
C ASN A 441 14.36 -17.83 15.53
N VAL A 442 13.10 -17.91 15.04
CA VAL A 442 12.79 -18.05 13.59
C VAL A 442 12.79 -16.70 12.88
N ALA A 443 12.43 -15.62 13.59
CA ALA A 443 12.31 -14.27 13.08
C ALA A 443 13.01 -13.30 14.03
N GLU A 444 14.33 -13.31 14.02
CA GLU A 444 15.17 -12.52 14.94
C GLU A 444 14.93 -11.02 14.82
N ASN A 445 14.69 -10.54 13.59
CA ASN A 445 14.37 -9.14 13.29
C ASN A 445 12.85 -8.89 13.13
N GLY A 446 12.03 -9.89 13.46
CA GLY A 446 10.58 -9.81 13.39
C GLY A 446 9.97 -10.41 12.12
N CYS A 447 8.66 -10.58 12.20
CA CYS A 447 7.78 -10.99 11.10
C CYS A 447 6.39 -10.38 11.31
N ILE A 448 5.53 -10.43 10.31
CA ILE A 448 4.21 -9.78 10.33
C ILE A 448 3.09 -10.82 10.19
N VAL A 449 2.06 -10.66 11.02
CA VAL A 449 0.80 -11.38 10.89
C VAL A 449 -0.36 -10.40 10.76
N LYS A 450 -1.27 -10.66 9.80
CA LYS A 450 -2.55 -9.94 9.66
C LYS A 450 -3.57 -10.57 10.61
N THR A 451 -3.64 -10.07 11.83
CA THR A 451 -4.53 -10.58 12.89
C THR A 451 -6.01 -10.44 12.55
N ALA A 452 -6.38 -9.42 11.76
CA ALA A 452 -7.74 -9.23 11.25
C ALA A 452 -8.31 -10.44 10.49
N GLY A 453 -7.45 -11.29 9.94
CA GLY A 453 -7.82 -12.50 9.19
C GLY A 453 -7.65 -13.81 9.97
N VAL A 454 -7.18 -13.76 11.22
CA VAL A 454 -6.94 -14.95 12.07
C VAL A 454 -8.18 -15.27 12.91
N ASP A 455 -8.56 -16.54 12.98
CA ASP A 455 -9.62 -17.02 13.88
C ASP A 455 -9.11 -16.97 15.33
N GLU A 456 -9.97 -16.56 16.28
CA GLU A 456 -9.59 -16.44 17.70
C GLU A 456 -9.03 -17.76 18.29
N SER A 457 -9.49 -18.91 17.79
CA SER A 457 -8.98 -20.22 18.20
C SER A 457 -7.53 -20.48 17.77
N ASN A 458 -6.99 -19.69 16.85
CA ASN A 458 -5.65 -19.84 16.27
C ASN A 458 -4.68 -18.73 16.67
N LEU A 459 -5.03 -17.91 17.67
CA LEU A 459 -4.12 -16.90 18.19
C LEU A 459 -2.88 -17.54 18.86
N THR A 460 -2.99 -18.77 19.31
CA THR A 460 -1.88 -19.63 19.70
C THR A 460 -1.92 -20.91 18.89
N PHE A 461 -0.79 -21.31 18.34
CA PHE A 461 -0.68 -22.49 17.49
C PHE A 461 0.65 -23.21 17.71
N VAL A 462 0.59 -24.52 17.75
CA VAL A 462 1.78 -25.38 17.81
C VAL A 462 1.62 -26.47 16.77
N GLY A 463 2.60 -26.58 15.87
CA GLY A 463 2.52 -27.54 14.79
C GLY A 463 3.88 -28.08 14.34
N SER A 464 3.82 -29.05 13.43
CA SER A 464 4.97 -29.68 12.81
C SER A 464 5.30 -28.97 11.49
N ALA A 465 6.58 -28.64 11.28
CA ALA A 465 7.02 -27.97 10.06
C ALA A 465 6.87 -28.88 8.84
N ARG A 466 6.28 -28.34 7.76
CA ARG A 466 6.27 -28.88 6.41
C ARG A 466 6.99 -27.88 5.51
N VAL A 467 8.22 -28.18 5.10
CA VAL A 467 9.13 -27.23 4.47
C VAL A 467 9.10 -27.35 2.95
N TYR A 468 8.99 -26.18 2.28
CA TYR A 468 9.05 -26.04 0.82
C TYR A 468 10.05 -24.96 0.42
N GLU A 469 10.78 -25.21 -0.68
CA GLU A 469 11.83 -24.31 -1.20
C GLU A 469 11.29 -23.25 -2.18
N SER A 470 9.99 -23.32 -2.48
CA SER A 470 9.28 -22.35 -3.34
C SER A 470 7.78 -22.34 -3.05
N GLN A 471 7.11 -21.26 -3.52
CA GLN A 471 5.64 -21.20 -3.55
C GLN A 471 5.04 -22.33 -4.38
N ASP A 472 5.64 -22.64 -5.53
CA ASP A 472 5.11 -23.63 -6.48
C ASP A 472 5.11 -25.03 -5.87
N ASP A 473 6.19 -25.40 -5.17
CA ASP A 473 6.28 -26.67 -4.44
C ASP A 473 5.25 -26.75 -3.31
N ALA A 474 5.08 -25.63 -2.57
CA ALA A 474 4.08 -25.57 -1.50
C ALA A 474 2.65 -25.72 -2.05
N VAL A 475 2.33 -25.06 -3.16
CA VAL A 475 1.03 -25.22 -3.85
C VAL A 475 0.81 -26.66 -4.28
N ALA A 476 1.82 -27.30 -4.91
CA ALA A 476 1.75 -28.70 -5.30
C ALA A 476 1.52 -29.62 -4.08
N GLY A 477 2.26 -29.41 -2.99
CA GLY A 477 2.12 -30.19 -1.75
C GLY A 477 0.74 -30.03 -1.07
N ILE A 478 0.20 -28.81 -1.02
CA ILE A 478 -1.14 -28.54 -0.47
C ILE A 478 -2.22 -29.23 -1.30
N LEU A 479 -2.19 -29.07 -2.62
CA LEU A 479 -3.16 -29.68 -3.53
C LEU A 479 -2.98 -31.20 -3.61
N GLY A 480 -1.74 -31.70 -3.52
CA GLY A 480 -1.40 -33.13 -3.48
C GLY A 480 -1.77 -33.84 -2.18
N GLY A 481 -2.14 -33.10 -1.12
CA GLY A 481 -2.55 -33.66 0.16
C GLY A 481 -1.36 -34.03 1.08
N GLU A 482 -0.16 -33.51 0.83
CA GLU A 482 1.00 -33.66 1.71
C GLU A 482 0.87 -32.86 3.00
N VAL A 483 0.14 -31.74 2.94
CA VAL A 483 -0.15 -30.88 4.09
C VAL A 483 -1.39 -31.41 4.81
N VAL A 484 -1.30 -31.61 6.10
CA VAL A 484 -2.37 -32.15 6.95
C VAL A 484 -2.66 -31.23 8.12
N ALA A 485 -3.81 -31.44 8.79
CA ALA A 485 -4.18 -30.67 9.98
C ALA A 485 -3.08 -30.73 11.06
N GLY A 486 -2.70 -29.60 11.62
CA GLY A 486 -1.63 -29.46 12.62
C GLY A 486 -0.27 -29.11 12.02
N ASP A 487 -0.13 -29.05 10.69
CA ASP A 487 1.12 -28.63 10.06
C ASP A 487 1.32 -27.09 10.12
N VAL A 488 2.59 -26.70 10.21
CA VAL A 488 3.08 -25.37 9.91
C VAL A 488 3.78 -25.43 8.56
N VAL A 489 3.14 -24.90 7.52
CA VAL A 489 3.71 -24.82 6.17
C VAL A 489 4.80 -23.74 6.17
N VAL A 490 6.03 -24.13 5.87
CA VAL A 490 7.21 -23.25 5.82
C VAL A 490 7.62 -23.07 4.36
N ILE A 491 7.42 -21.85 3.83
CA ILE A 491 7.85 -21.49 2.46
C ILE A 491 9.03 -20.55 2.60
N ARG A 492 10.21 -20.96 2.16
CA ARG A 492 11.45 -20.20 2.32
C ARG A 492 12.13 -19.90 0.99
N TYR A 493 13.11 -18.99 1.01
CA TYR A 493 13.78 -18.46 -0.18
C TYR A 493 12.84 -17.72 -1.13
N GLU A 494 11.76 -17.15 -0.62
CA GLU A 494 10.85 -16.25 -1.36
C GLU A 494 10.97 -14.77 -0.89
N GLY A 495 12.02 -14.47 -0.12
CA GLY A 495 12.34 -13.12 0.34
C GLY A 495 12.90 -12.20 -0.74
N PRO A 496 13.29 -10.95 -0.37
CA PRO A 496 13.84 -9.96 -1.30
C PRO A 496 15.00 -10.45 -2.14
N LYS A 497 15.95 -11.18 -1.53
CA LYS A 497 17.13 -11.76 -2.20
C LYS A 497 16.86 -13.16 -2.75
N GLY A 498 16.23 -14.00 -1.93
CA GLY A 498 16.06 -15.42 -2.23
C GLY A 498 15.05 -15.70 -3.32
N GLY A 499 14.00 -14.87 -3.44
CA GLY A 499 12.95 -14.97 -4.43
C GLY A 499 13.45 -14.98 -5.89
N PRO A 500 14.23 -14.02 -6.36
CA PRO A 500 14.31 -12.66 -5.84
C PRO A 500 13.05 -11.86 -6.15
N GLY A 501 12.83 -10.78 -5.41
CA GLY A 501 11.68 -9.90 -5.61
C GLY A 501 10.54 -10.13 -4.63
N MET A 502 10.73 -10.99 -3.63
CA MET A 502 9.81 -11.20 -2.51
C MET A 502 8.38 -11.47 -3.00
N GLN A 503 8.20 -12.60 -3.65
CA GLN A 503 6.93 -13.01 -4.26
C GLN A 503 5.76 -12.92 -3.27
N GLU A 504 4.66 -12.32 -3.71
CA GLU A 504 3.43 -12.25 -2.93
C GLU A 504 2.65 -13.55 -3.05
N MET A 505 2.29 -14.13 -1.90
CA MET A 505 1.71 -15.47 -1.83
C MET A 505 0.25 -15.43 -1.39
N LEU A 506 -0.67 -15.38 -2.34
CA LEU A 506 -2.10 -15.54 -2.09
C LEU A 506 -2.55 -16.99 -2.35
N TYR A 507 -1.99 -17.65 -3.36
CA TYR A 507 -2.40 -19.01 -3.77
C TYR A 507 -2.23 -20.07 -2.66
N PRO A 508 -1.09 -20.19 -1.97
CA PRO A 508 -0.96 -21.17 -0.88
C PRO A 508 -2.02 -21.01 0.21
N THR A 509 -2.32 -19.77 0.61
CA THR A 509 -3.33 -19.49 1.65
C THR A 509 -4.76 -19.76 1.14
N THR A 510 -5.03 -19.44 -0.12
CA THR A 510 -6.32 -19.74 -0.78
C THR A 510 -6.54 -21.24 -0.88
N TYR A 511 -5.52 -22.02 -1.24
CA TYR A 511 -5.63 -23.46 -1.36
C TYR A 511 -5.70 -24.18 -0.01
N LEU A 512 -5.01 -23.69 1.02
CA LEU A 512 -5.25 -24.17 2.40
C LEU A 512 -6.72 -24.00 2.78
N LYS A 513 -7.32 -22.85 2.46
CA LYS A 513 -8.73 -22.57 2.73
C LYS A 513 -9.67 -23.47 1.92
N SER A 514 -9.44 -23.64 0.62
CA SER A 514 -10.27 -24.52 -0.26
C SER A 514 -10.21 -25.99 0.15
N ARG A 515 -9.07 -26.42 0.71
CA ARG A 515 -8.89 -27.80 1.24
C ARG A 515 -9.41 -27.97 2.67
N GLY A 516 -10.04 -26.94 3.26
CA GLY A 516 -10.54 -26.98 4.65
C GLY A 516 -9.46 -26.90 5.72
N LEU A 517 -8.21 -26.59 5.34
CA LEU A 517 -7.03 -26.54 6.25
C LEU A 517 -6.79 -25.14 6.84
N GLY A 518 -7.49 -24.10 6.36
CA GLY A 518 -7.23 -22.71 6.74
C GLY A 518 -7.39 -22.37 8.23
N LYS A 519 -8.10 -23.22 9.01
CA LYS A 519 -8.27 -23.06 10.46
C LYS A 519 -7.47 -24.04 11.30
N VAL A 520 -6.77 -24.99 10.68
CA VAL A 520 -6.08 -26.09 11.37
C VAL A 520 -4.61 -26.22 10.96
N CYS A 521 -4.13 -25.31 10.15
CA CYS A 521 -2.71 -25.17 9.75
C CYS A 521 -2.26 -23.71 9.92
N ALA A 522 -0.96 -23.52 10.09
CA ALA A 522 -0.30 -22.23 9.99
C ALA A 522 0.58 -22.20 8.73
N LEU A 523 0.90 -20.99 8.24
CA LEU A 523 1.86 -20.79 7.18
C LEU A 523 2.85 -19.69 7.56
N ILE A 524 4.15 -19.94 7.40
CA ILE A 524 5.23 -18.97 7.62
C ILE A 524 6.12 -18.85 6.38
N THR A 525 6.61 -17.64 6.11
CA THR A 525 7.46 -17.39 4.94
C THR A 525 8.35 -16.16 5.13
N ASP A 526 9.51 -16.17 4.48
CA ASP A 526 10.34 -14.98 4.26
C ASP A 526 9.88 -14.13 3.05
N GLY A 527 8.89 -14.61 2.30
CA GLY A 527 8.15 -13.84 1.33
C GLY A 527 7.09 -12.93 1.96
N ARG A 528 6.11 -12.49 1.18
CA ARG A 528 5.01 -11.62 1.63
C ARG A 528 3.65 -12.17 1.25
N PHE A 529 2.63 -11.70 1.94
CA PHE A 529 1.25 -12.04 1.66
C PHE A 529 0.48 -10.88 1.07
N SER A 530 -0.54 -11.20 0.27
CA SER A 530 -1.54 -10.24 -0.18
C SER A 530 -2.39 -9.71 0.98
N GLY A 531 -2.93 -8.51 0.84
CA GLY A 531 -4.01 -8.01 1.71
C GLY A 531 -5.22 -8.94 1.74
N GLY A 532 -5.40 -9.81 0.72
CA GLY A 532 -6.45 -10.83 0.62
C GLY A 532 -6.24 -12.08 1.46
N THR A 533 -5.10 -12.23 2.09
CA THR A 533 -4.76 -13.42 2.88
C THR A 533 -5.63 -13.53 4.13
N SER A 534 -6.10 -14.76 4.40
CA SER A 534 -6.82 -15.15 5.61
C SER A 534 -6.22 -16.40 6.23
N GLY A 535 -6.55 -16.68 7.49
CA GLY A 535 -5.95 -17.75 8.28
C GLY A 535 -4.64 -17.32 8.97
N LEU A 536 -4.01 -18.22 9.71
CA LEU A 536 -2.77 -17.96 10.42
C LEU A 536 -1.59 -17.96 9.45
N SER A 537 -1.36 -16.79 8.83
CA SER A 537 -0.32 -16.58 7.81
C SER A 537 0.66 -15.51 8.28
N ILE A 538 1.93 -15.87 8.43
CA ILE A 538 3.01 -15.07 8.98
C ILE A 538 4.06 -14.86 7.88
N GLY A 539 4.20 -13.63 7.42
CA GLY A 539 5.16 -13.27 6.37
C GLY A 539 6.26 -12.34 6.86
N HIS A 540 7.12 -11.94 5.92
CA HIS A 540 8.22 -11.01 6.18
C HIS A 540 9.22 -11.52 7.23
N VAL A 541 9.36 -12.85 7.37
CA VAL A 541 10.30 -13.43 8.33
C VAL A 541 11.70 -12.89 8.03
N SER A 542 12.26 -12.23 9.02
CA SER A 542 13.55 -11.55 8.91
C SER A 542 14.50 -11.99 10.03
N PRO A 543 15.78 -12.25 9.68
CA PRO A 543 16.37 -12.26 8.33
C PRO A 543 15.79 -13.36 7.43
N GLU A 544 15.71 -13.10 6.10
CA GLU A 544 15.27 -14.11 5.13
C GLU A 544 16.25 -15.29 5.02
N ALA A 545 15.81 -16.43 4.50
CA ALA A 545 16.63 -17.63 4.33
C ALA A 545 17.91 -17.37 3.52
N ALA A 546 17.83 -16.61 2.43
CA ALA A 546 18.97 -16.28 1.58
C ALA A 546 19.95 -15.28 2.21
N ALA A 547 19.55 -14.61 3.31
CA ALA A 547 20.41 -13.74 4.10
C ALA A 547 20.97 -14.42 5.37
N GLY A 548 20.82 -15.74 5.51
CA GLY A 548 21.30 -16.50 6.66
C GLY A 548 20.33 -16.59 7.84
N GLY A 549 19.05 -16.24 7.62
CA GLY A 549 18.01 -16.35 8.64
C GLY A 549 17.73 -17.77 9.09
N THR A 550 17.31 -17.93 10.34
CA THR A 550 17.04 -19.24 10.94
C THR A 550 15.94 -20.02 10.21
N ILE A 551 15.03 -19.36 9.50
CA ILE A 551 14.01 -20.02 8.66
C ILE A 551 14.65 -21.00 7.64
N ALA A 552 15.90 -20.73 7.18
CA ALA A 552 16.65 -21.64 6.31
C ALA A 552 17.06 -22.95 6.98
N LEU A 553 17.09 -22.98 8.31
CA LEU A 553 17.55 -24.11 9.11
C LEU A 553 16.40 -25.02 9.57
N VAL A 554 15.15 -24.66 9.29
CA VAL A 554 13.97 -25.47 9.63
C VAL A 554 13.99 -26.73 8.78
N GLU A 555 13.79 -27.89 9.43
CA GLU A 555 13.68 -29.20 8.79
C GLU A 555 12.25 -29.75 8.93
N ASN A 556 11.83 -30.64 8.00
CA ASN A 556 10.51 -31.28 8.11
C ASN A 556 10.35 -32.00 9.45
N GLY A 557 9.22 -31.82 10.10
CA GLY A 557 8.91 -32.41 11.39
C GLY A 557 9.33 -31.56 12.62
N ASP A 558 10.07 -30.48 12.43
CA ASP A 558 10.42 -29.57 13.51
C ASP A 558 9.15 -28.96 14.15
N ARG A 559 9.16 -28.83 15.47
CA ARG A 559 8.08 -28.21 16.22
C ARG A 559 8.21 -26.69 16.16
N ILE A 560 7.17 -26.00 15.69
CA ILE A 560 7.08 -24.54 15.68
C ILE A 560 5.94 -24.10 16.61
N GLU A 561 6.22 -23.12 17.46
CA GLU A 561 5.30 -22.53 18.43
C GLU A 561 5.04 -21.08 18.05
N ILE A 562 3.76 -20.71 17.89
CA ILE A 562 3.28 -19.37 17.52
C ILE A 562 2.35 -18.91 18.64
N ASP A 563 2.61 -17.71 19.16
CA ASP A 563 1.79 -17.08 20.20
C ASP A 563 1.64 -15.59 19.86
N ILE A 564 0.50 -15.24 19.24
CA ILE A 564 0.21 -13.87 18.84
C ILE A 564 0.03 -12.94 20.04
N PRO A 565 -0.74 -13.29 21.08
CA PRO A 565 -0.81 -12.50 22.31
C PRO A 565 0.54 -12.22 22.95
N ALA A 566 1.43 -13.21 23.00
CA ALA A 566 2.78 -13.04 23.53
C ALA A 566 3.77 -12.43 22.53
N ARG A 567 3.34 -12.16 21.27
CA ARG A 567 4.18 -11.64 20.17
C ARG A 567 5.41 -12.53 19.90
N SER A 568 5.23 -13.84 19.92
CA SER A 568 6.30 -14.82 19.88
C SER A 568 6.13 -15.84 18.76
N ILE A 569 7.24 -16.17 18.11
CA ILE A 569 7.35 -17.29 17.17
C ILE A 569 8.66 -18.04 17.43
N LYS A 570 8.59 -19.36 17.66
CA LYS A 570 9.75 -20.14 18.07
C LYS A 570 9.85 -21.47 17.32
N LEU A 571 11.05 -21.77 16.87
CA LEU A 571 11.49 -23.11 16.52
C LEU A 571 11.95 -23.79 17.82
N ALA A 572 11.30 -24.88 18.19
CA ALA A 572 11.52 -25.59 19.47
C ALA A 572 12.79 -26.46 19.41
N LEU A 573 13.91 -25.82 19.13
CA LEU A 573 15.26 -26.39 19.17
C LEU A 573 16.09 -25.67 20.23
N SER A 574 17.07 -26.37 20.78
CA SER A 574 18.08 -25.76 21.64
C SER A 574 19.06 -24.89 20.82
N ASP A 575 19.69 -23.94 21.47
CA ASP A 575 20.72 -23.09 20.81
C ASP A 575 21.87 -23.93 20.25
N ALA A 576 22.23 -25.03 20.93
CA ALA A 576 23.28 -25.95 20.45
C ALA A 576 22.89 -26.65 19.14
N GLU A 577 21.63 -27.06 18.98
CA GLU A 577 21.11 -27.67 17.75
C GLU A 577 21.07 -26.64 16.62
N LEU A 578 20.64 -25.40 16.90
CA LEU A 578 20.63 -24.32 15.91
C LEU A 578 22.05 -23.97 15.44
N VAL A 579 23.03 -23.92 16.34
CA VAL A 579 24.45 -23.73 15.99
C VAL A 579 24.94 -24.86 15.12
N ALA A 580 24.68 -26.11 15.46
CA ALA A 580 25.09 -27.26 14.66
C ALA A 580 24.47 -27.27 13.25
N ARG A 581 23.18 -26.91 13.12
CA ARG A 581 22.52 -26.75 11.80
C ARG A 581 23.14 -25.61 10.99
N ARG A 582 23.48 -24.50 11.63
CA ARG A 582 24.13 -23.36 10.98
C ARG A 582 25.52 -23.71 10.49
N GLU A 583 26.31 -24.45 11.26
CA GLU A 583 27.61 -24.95 10.86
C GLU A 583 27.51 -25.92 9.66
N LYS A 584 26.53 -26.84 9.71
CA LYS A 584 26.20 -27.75 8.59
C LYS A 584 25.85 -26.96 7.34
N MET A 585 25.00 -25.91 7.45
CA MET A 585 24.64 -25.05 6.33
C MET A 585 25.87 -24.33 5.76
N HIS A 586 26.73 -23.76 6.59
CA HIS A 586 27.98 -23.11 6.16
C HIS A 586 28.94 -24.08 5.46
N SER A 587 28.97 -25.35 5.87
CA SER A 587 29.82 -26.36 5.25
C SER A 587 29.46 -26.66 3.76
N LEU A 588 28.27 -26.25 3.30
CA LEU A 588 27.86 -26.34 1.89
C LEU A 588 28.59 -25.33 0.98
N GLY A 589 29.36 -24.40 1.55
CA GLY A 589 30.16 -23.42 0.80
C GLY A 589 29.29 -22.58 -0.16
N PRO A 590 29.56 -22.55 -1.46
CA PRO A 590 28.79 -21.73 -2.42
C PRO A 590 27.32 -22.11 -2.57
N LEU A 591 26.91 -23.28 -2.08
CA LEU A 591 25.51 -23.75 -2.07
C LEU A 591 24.79 -23.38 -0.78
N ALA A 592 25.51 -22.89 0.24
CA ALA A 592 24.89 -22.41 1.47
C ALA A 592 23.89 -21.29 1.20
N TRP A 593 22.80 -21.28 1.96
CA TRP A 593 21.76 -20.23 1.92
C TRP A 593 21.07 -20.09 0.55
N LYS A 594 20.99 -21.20 -0.20
CA LYS A 594 20.32 -21.27 -1.49
C LYS A 594 19.26 -22.38 -1.49
N PRO A 595 18.17 -22.23 -2.25
CA PRO A 595 17.15 -23.26 -2.37
C PRO A 595 17.74 -24.52 -3.02
N ILE A 596 17.30 -25.69 -2.58
CA ILE A 596 17.71 -26.98 -3.10
C ILE A 596 16.69 -27.44 -4.16
N GLY A 597 17.18 -27.79 -5.36
CA GLY A 597 16.34 -28.35 -6.42
C GLY A 597 15.36 -27.38 -7.09
N ARG A 598 15.37 -26.10 -6.75
CA ARG A 598 14.48 -25.12 -7.36
C ARG A 598 15.01 -24.65 -8.71
N GLU A 599 14.25 -24.90 -9.77
CA GLU A 599 14.50 -24.36 -11.10
C GLU A 599 13.68 -23.08 -11.30
N ARG A 600 14.36 -21.93 -11.38
CA ARG A 600 13.71 -20.62 -11.59
C ARG A 600 14.58 -19.76 -12.49
N PHE A 601 13.98 -19.23 -13.57
CA PHE A 601 14.64 -18.21 -14.38
C PHE A 601 14.67 -16.87 -13.62
N VAL A 602 15.86 -16.31 -13.44
CA VAL A 602 16.09 -15.02 -12.81
C VAL A 602 16.73 -14.08 -13.82
N SER A 603 15.98 -13.06 -14.26
CA SER A 603 16.45 -12.05 -15.21
C SER A 603 17.56 -11.16 -14.63
N LEU A 604 18.26 -10.41 -15.49
CA LEU A 604 19.28 -9.46 -15.06
C LEU A 604 18.71 -8.37 -14.13
N ALA A 605 17.49 -7.90 -14.40
CA ALA A 605 16.83 -6.90 -13.56
C ALA A 605 16.58 -7.45 -12.14
N LEU A 606 16.09 -8.68 -12.01
CA LEU A 606 15.87 -9.32 -10.71
C LEU A 606 17.18 -9.62 -9.98
N LYS A 607 18.25 -9.99 -10.70
CA LYS A 607 19.58 -10.18 -10.10
C LYS A 607 20.13 -8.87 -9.53
N ALA A 608 19.98 -7.76 -10.27
CA ALA A 608 20.40 -6.44 -9.82
C ALA A 608 19.65 -6.01 -8.55
N TYR A 609 18.32 -6.22 -8.51
CA TYR A 609 17.52 -5.96 -7.31
C TYR A 609 18.00 -6.80 -6.12
N ALA A 610 18.11 -8.12 -6.27
CA ALA A 610 18.51 -9.03 -5.20
C ALA A 610 19.88 -8.68 -4.60
N MET A 611 20.81 -8.21 -5.44
CA MET A 611 22.16 -7.84 -5.02
C MET A 611 22.19 -6.63 -4.09
N LEU A 612 21.24 -5.71 -4.29
CA LEU A 612 21.14 -4.45 -3.54
C LEU A 612 20.06 -4.46 -2.45
N ALA A 613 19.11 -5.39 -2.49
CA ALA A 613 17.99 -5.39 -1.56
C ALA A 613 18.41 -5.62 -0.11
N THR A 614 17.78 -4.89 0.82
CA THR A 614 17.77 -5.18 2.26
C THR A 614 16.76 -6.28 2.60
N SER A 615 16.73 -6.73 3.84
CA SER A 615 15.72 -7.64 4.35
C SER A 615 14.38 -6.93 4.59
N ALA A 616 13.31 -7.69 4.82
CA ALA A 616 11.95 -7.15 4.97
C ALA A 616 11.77 -6.22 6.17
N ASP A 617 12.47 -6.47 7.27
CA ASP A 617 12.51 -5.60 8.47
C ASP A 617 13.02 -4.18 8.18
N LYS A 618 13.68 -3.98 7.04
CA LYS A 618 14.15 -2.69 6.53
C LYS A 618 13.41 -2.23 5.26
N GLY A 619 12.22 -2.79 4.99
CA GLY A 619 11.40 -2.41 3.85
C GLY A 619 11.80 -3.04 2.52
N ALA A 620 12.73 -3.99 2.47
CA ALA A 620 13.20 -4.63 1.24
C ALA A 620 13.63 -3.62 0.16
N VAL A 621 14.29 -2.55 0.58
CA VAL A 621 14.77 -1.44 -0.26
C VAL A 621 16.22 -1.64 -0.66
N ARG A 622 16.71 -0.74 -1.51
CA ARG A 622 18.13 -0.66 -1.85
C ARG A 622 18.98 -0.36 -0.60
N ASP A 623 19.98 -1.18 -0.37
CA ASP A 623 20.95 -1.03 0.72
C ASP A 623 21.90 0.13 0.39
N ARG A 624 21.71 1.27 1.06
CA ARG A 624 22.52 2.48 0.86
C ARG A 624 23.98 2.23 1.21
N SER A 625 24.28 1.40 2.21
CA SER A 625 25.66 1.11 2.63
C SER A 625 26.52 0.46 1.55
N LYS A 626 25.89 -0.10 0.50
CA LYS A 626 26.58 -0.65 -0.68
C LYS A 626 26.81 0.36 -1.79
N LEU A 627 26.29 1.59 -1.63
CA LEU A 627 26.37 2.67 -2.62
C LEU A 627 27.19 3.86 -2.10
N GLU A 628 27.43 3.90 -0.80
CA GLU A 628 28.30 4.88 -0.15
C GLU A 628 29.70 4.27 -0.08
N ASP A 629 30.68 4.92 -0.77
CA ASP A 629 32.11 4.56 -0.74
C ASP A 629 32.80 5.07 0.54
#